data_c6894e8d244a5742902808e0155db3a7
#
_entry.id   c6894e8d244a5742902808e0155db3a7
#
_cell.length_a   1.000
_cell.length_b   1.000
_cell.length_c   1.000
_cell.angle_alpha   90.00
_cell.angle_beta   90.00
_cell.angle_gamma   90.00
#
_symmetry.space_group_name_H-M   'P 1'
#
loop_
_entity.id
_entity.type
_entity.pdbx_description
1 polymer ?
#
loop_
_entity_poly.entity_id
_entity_poly.type
_entity_poly.pdbx_seq_one_letter_code
_entity_poly.pdbx_strand_id
1 'polypeptide(L)'
;MKAVFRAGAALAAWGMAVPGAVDAQDAPPVGAEALDPAKAAALGEAMRAAELWIDGQRRYRRIPAISAALVRGDATVWAKGFGTTDRAGRIPATPDTIYSICSISKLFTAVALMQQWERGTVALDAPIERYLPWARLADDPRDSVPITLRGLLTHSAGLPREADFPYWTGPDFAFPSQAQVREAIREQTPLYPASTTWQYSNLGLTLVGETVEAVSGTPYAEYVDANILGPLGLDDTRAGIPAQLYGQQMAVGWGALEADGTRPVVGLFDPAGITPAAGFTASVADLAKFASWTFRLASSGEEEVLRPSTLREMQRVHYISPDWETSWGLGFSVRQEGGTTVVGHGGACPGYRSVLMLAPSEGMGVAVAMNAMDDPGGIARGIAALVKARGEAAPFDPVTGVDLADYAGVYSGQPWDSDFMLIPWAGGLTWLDPDAVEPARALWRLKPLGGDRFRVVTDKGAEREAVTFERDAAGQVRAIRRHANLSPRLRGL
;
A
#
# COMPACT_ATOMS: atom_id res chain seq x y z
N MET A 1 -32.69 63.73 39.25
CA MET A 1 -31.51 64.57 38.92
C MET A 1 -30.34 63.74 38.55
N LYS A 2 -29.75 64.02 37.45
CA LYS A 2 -28.48 63.49 36.83
C LYS A 2 -28.68 62.45 35.76
N ALA A 3 -28.29 62.90 34.57
CA ALA A 3 -28.36 62.30 33.27
C ALA A 3 -27.35 61.11 33.08
N VAL A 4 -27.82 60.16 32.31
CA VAL A 4 -26.97 59.06 31.81
C VAL A 4 -26.65 59.34 30.36
N PHE A 5 -25.37 59.53 30.06
CA PHE A 5 -24.86 59.61 28.71
C PHE A 5 -24.69 58.15 28.11
N ARG A 6 -25.35 57.91 26.99
CA ARG A 6 -25.10 56.75 26.15
C ARG A 6 -24.00 57.08 25.17
N ALA A 7 -22.88 56.35 25.22
CA ALA A 7 -21.88 56.32 24.17
C ALA A 7 -22.14 55.07 23.33
N GLY A 8 -22.51 55.26 22.07
CA GLY A 8 -22.59 54.17 21.07
C GLY A 8 -21.21 53.89 20.51
N ALA A 9 -20.74 52.65 20.62
CA ALA A 9 -19.60 52.16 19.92
C ALA A 9 -20.05 51.42 18.65
N ALA A 10 -19.69 51.98 17.50
CA ALA A 10 -19.86 51.31 16.21
C ALA A 10 -18.77 50.26 16.05
N LEU A 11 -19.16 48.99 16.02
CA LEU A 11 -18.30 47.85 15.63
C LEU A 11 -18.23 47.81 14.10
N ALA A 12 -17.09 48.22 13.54
CA ALA A 12 -16.76 47.95 12.15
C ALA A 12 -16.40 46.46 12.00
N ALA A 13 -17.24 45.70 11.33
CA ALA A 13 -16.95 44.32 10.91
C ALA A 13 -15.92 44.34 9.76
N TRP A 14 -14.70 43.99 10.09
CA TRP A 14 -13.71 43.63 9.08
C TRP A 14 -13.97 42.20 8.65
N GLY A 15 -14.51 42.00 7.44
CA GLY A 15 -14.60 40.74 6.77
C GLY A 15 -13.18 40.31 6.38
N MET A 16 -12.58 39.39 7.14
CA MET A 16 -11.43 38.64 6.67
C MET A 16 -11.95 37.62 5.65
N ALA A 17 -11.64 37.87 4.35
CA ALA A 17 -11.72 36.86 3.33
C ALA A 17 -10.69 35.79 3.68
N VAL A 18 -11.18 34.59 4.02
CA VAL A 18 -10.36 33.37 4.12
C VAL A 18 -9.91 33.05 2.69
N PRO A 19 -8.60 32.98 2.40
CA PRO A 19 -8.16 32.48 1.10
C PRO A 19 -8.70 31.04 0.96
N GLY A 20 -9.41 30.78 -0.14
CA GLY A 20 -9.89 29.44 -0.44
C GLY A 20 -8.74 28.46 -0.35
N ALA A 21 -8.95 27.35 0.36
CA ALA A 21 -8.02 26.23 0.38
C ALA A 21 -7.86 25.78 -1.09
N VAL A 22 -6.67 26.02 -1.64
CA VAL A 22 -6.24 25.42 -2.89
C VAL A 22 -6.15 23.94 -2.60
N ASP A 23 -6.96 23.12 -3.29
CA ASP A 23 -6.88 21.67 -3.20
C ASP A 23 -5.44 21.24 -3.55
N ALA A 24 -4.70 20.76 -2.57
CA ALA A 24 -3.33 20.26 -2.72
C ALA A 24 -3.26 18.97 -3.56
N GLN A 25 -4.38 18.57 -4.17
CA GLN A 25 -4.52 17.33 -4.95
C GLN A 25 -4.12 17.48 -6.43
N ASP A 26 -3.84 18.69 -6.92
CA ASP A 26 -3.58 18.95 -8.35
C ASP A 26 -2.15 19.41 -8.67
N ALA A 27 -1.19 19.30 -7.74
CA ALA A 27 0.21 19.58 -8.06
C ALA A 27 0.79 18.42 -8.89
N PRO A 28 1.35 18.66 -10.09
CA PRO A 28 2.00 17.60 -10.86
C PRO A 28 3.21 17.08 -10.10
N PRO A 29 3.46 15.74 -10.12
CA PRO A 29 4.62 15.15 -9.46
C PRO A 29 5.92 15.73 -10.02
N VAL A 30 6.82 16.11 -9.13
CA VAL A 30 8.13 16.62 -9.47
C VAL A 30 9.02 15.47 -9.91
N GLY A 31 9.45 15.43 -11.19
CA GLY A 31 10.48 14.51 -11.67
C GLY A 31 10.09 13.50 -12.76
N ALA A 32 8.84 13.49 -13.25
CA ALA A 32 8.49 12.63 -14.38
C ALA A 32 9.03 13.22 -15.70
N GLU A 33 9.85 12.49 -16.44
CA GLU A 33 9.95 12.67 -17.89
C GLU A 33 8.50 12.68 -18.41
N ALA A 34 8.12 13.76 -19.11
CA ALA A 34 6.73 13.94 -19.53
C ALA A 34 6.27 12.70 -20.34
N LEU A 35 5.38 11.91 -19.76
CA LEU A 35 4.80 10.77 -20.45
C LEU A 35 4.24 11.27 -21.81
N ASP A 36 4.45 10.51 -22.86
CA ASP A 36 3.76 10.72 -24.12
C ASP A 36 2.27 11.02 -23.83
N PRO A 37 1.67 12.08 -24.40
CA PRO A 37 0.30 12.49 -24.10
C PRO A 37 -0.73 11.36 -24.17
N ALA A 38 -0.57 10.40 -25.11
CA ALA A 38 -1.44 9.24 -25.21
C ALA A 38 -1.28 8.28 -24.03
N LYS A 39 -0.05 8.08 -23.55
CA LYS A 39 0.23 7.26 -22.35
C LYS A 39 -0.27 7.95 -21.08
N ALA A 40 -0.13 9.27 -20.99
CA ALA A 40 -0.65 10.05 -19.87
C ALA A 40 -2.19 9.97 -19.81
N ALA A 41 -2.88 10.12 -20.95
CA ALA A 41 -4.33 9.97 -21.04
C ALA A 41 -4.77 8.55 -20.65
N ALA A 42 -4.08 7.52 -21.13
CA ALA A 42 -4.37 6.14 -20.80
C ALA A 42 -4.19 5.87 -19.29
N LEU A 43 -3.13 6.40 -18.68
CA LEU A 43 -2.91 6.31 -17.25
C LEU A 43 -4.02 7.02 -16.46
N GLY A 44 -4.45 8.22 -16.90
CA GLY A 44 -5.56 8.96 -16.30
C GLY A 44 -6.86 8.17 -16.28
N GLU A 45 -7.22 7.50 -17.40
CA GLU A 45 -8.39 6.62 -17.46
C GLU A 45 -8.26 5.42 -16.51
N ALA A 46 -7.09 4.77 -16.47
CA ALA A 46 -6.83 3.66 -15.55
C ALA A 46 -6.95 4.09 -14.09
N MET A 47 -6.40 5.26 -13.74
CA MET A 47 -6.46 5.78 -12.37
C MET A 47 -7.89 6.18 -12.00
N ARG A 48 -8.66 6.76 -12.91
CA ARG A 48 -10.08 7.04 -12.67
C ARG A 48 -10.86 5.76 -12.35
N ALA A 49 -10.62 4.68 -13.12
CA ALA A 49 -11.21 3.37 -12.84
C ALA A 49 -10.78 2.85 -11.46
N ALA A 50 -9.48 2.92 -11.16
CA ALA A 50 -8.94 2.47 -9.89
C ALA A 50 -9.53 3.23 -8.69
N GLU A 51 -9.66 4.55 -8.78
CA GLU A 51 -10.26 5.39 -7.73
C GLU A 51 -11.69 4.98 -7.41
N LEU A 52 -12.51 4.80 -8.45
CA LEU A 52 -13.91 4.41 -8.29
C LEU A 52 -14.05 3.00 -7.73
N TRP A 53 -13.19 2.09 -8.19
CA TRP A 53 -13.17 0.72 -7.70
C TRP A 53 -12.66 0.64 -6.25
N ILE A 54 -11.58 1.34 -5.88
CA ILE A 54 -11.05 1.36 -4.52
C ILE A 54 -12.10 1.92 -3.55
N ASP A 55 -12.79 3.02 -3.90
CA ASP A 55 -13.85 3.55 -3.04
C ASP A 55 -15.04 2.60 -2.96
N GLY A 56 -15.36 1.88 -4.03
CA GLY A 56 -16.31 0.78 -4.04
C GLY A 56 -15.92 -0.31 -3.06
N GLN A 57 -14.72 -0.88 -3.19
CA GLN A 57 -14.19 -1.91 -2.26
C GLN A 57 -14.23 -1.43 -0.81
N ARG A 58 -13.79 -0.17 -0.57
CA ARG A 58 -13.82 0.44 0.76
C ARG A 58 -15.23 0.46 1.35
N ARG A 59 -16.23 0.88 0.57
CA ARG A 59 -17.62 0.97 1.02
C ARG A 59 -18.25 -0.40 1.25
N TYR A 60 -18.12 -1.33 0.29
CA TYR A 60 -18.67 -2.67 0.41
C TYR A 60 -18.07 -3.45 1.60
N ARG A 61 -16.77 -3.29 1.84
CA ARG A 61 -16.06 -3.94 2.95
C ARG A 61 -16.04 -3.12 4.23
N ARG A 62 -16.67 -1.94 4.25
CA ARG A 62 -16.71 -1.04 5.42
C ARG A 62 -15.32 -0.72 5.97
N ILE A 63 -14.35 -0.50 5.10
CA ILE A 63 -13.00 -0.08 5.47
C ILE A 63 -13.04 1.42 5.73
N PRO A 64 -12.61 1.91 6.93
CA PRO A 64 -12.72 3.33 7.24
C PRO A 64 -11.81 4.20 6.38
N ALA A 65 -10.55 3.80 6.17
CA ALA A 65 -9.60 4.50 5.31
C ALA A 65 -8.71 3.55 4.52
N ILE A 66 -8.42 3.94 3.27
CA ILE A 66 -7.40 3.35 2.40
C ILE A 66 -6.59 4.50 1.82
N SER A 67 -5.26 4.40 1.82
CA SER A 67 -4.38 5.23 0.99
C SER A 67 -3.61 4.34 0.03
N ALA A 68 -3.42 4.80 -1.20
CA ALA A 68 -2.70 4.05 -2.22
C ALA A 68 -1.86 4.98 -3.10
N ALA A 69 -0.75 4.46 -3.62
CA ALA A 69 0.13 5.15 -4.55
C ALA A 69 0.62 4.21 -5.65
N LEU A 70 0.81 4.77 -6.85
CA LEU A 70 1.40 4.11 -8.00
C LEU A 70 2.69 4.81 -8.41
N VAL A 71 3.73 4.03 -8.58
CA VAL A 71 5.06 4.47 -9.04
C VAL A 71 5.34 3.89 -10.42
N ARG A 72 5.93 4.69 -11.30
CA ARG A 72 6.44 4.28 -12.60
C ARG A 72 7.86 4.82 -12.77
N GLY A 73 8.82 3.91 -12.93
CA GLY A 73 10.23 4.28 -12.88
C GLY A 73 10.58 4.93 -11.54
N ASP A 74 11.18 6.10 -11.58
CA ASP A 74 11.59 6.88 -10.41
C ASP A 74 10.56 7.91 -9.93
N ALA A 75 9.34 7.89 -10.51
CA ALA A 75 8.31 8.89 -10.22
C ALA A 75 7.04 8.29 -9.62
N THR A 76 6.48 8.94 -8.60
CA THR A 76 5.11 8.72 -8.15
C THR A 76 4.16 9.36 -9.17
N VAL A 77 3.43 8.54 -9.93
CA VAL A 77 2.53 9.01 -10.98
C VAL A 77 1.09 9.18 -10.54
N TRP A 78 0.73 8.61 -9.40
CA TRP A 78 -0.56 8.79 -8.77
C TRP A 78 -0.48 8.41 -7.29
N ALA A 79 -1.18 9.16 -6.43
CA ALA A 79 -1.41 8.83 -5.03
C ALA A 79 -2.73 9.42 -4.55
N LYS A 80 -3.50 8.67 -3.74
CA LYS A 80 -4.79 9.12 -3.21
C LYS A 80 -5.17 8.43 -1.90
N GLY A 81 -5.86 9.19 -1.03
CA GLY A 81 -6.54 8.67 0.15
C GLY A 81 -8.04 8.57 -0.07
N PHE A 82 -8.69 7.61 0.63
CA PHE A 82 -10.12 7.33 0.58
C PHE A 82 -10.64 7.12 1.99
N GLY A 83 -11.78 7.69 2.33
CA GLY A 83 -12.39 7.57 3.65
C GLY A 83 -11.77 8.52 4.66
N THR A 84 -11.74 8.14 5.94
CA THR A 84 -11.38 9.03 7.04
C THR A 84 -10.48 8.37 8.08
N THR A 85 -9.61 9.16 8.73
CA THR A 85 -8.58 8.70 9.65
C THR A 85 -9.04 8.63 11.11
N ASP A 86 -10.03 9.48 11.48
CA ASP A 86 -10.52 9.62 12.85
C ASP A 86 -11.79 8.79 13.12
N ARG A 87 -12.09 8.55 14.39
CA ARG A 87 -13.28 7.79 14.80
C ARG A 87 -14.61 8.48 14.42
N ALA A 88 -14.60 9.80 14.31
CA ALA A 88 -15.79 10.58 14.02
C ALA A 88 -16.08 10.71 12.51
N GLY A 89 -15.20 10.21 11.65
CA GLY A 89 -15.36 10.24 10.20
C GLY A 89 -15.24 11.65 9.60
N ARG A 90 -14.41 12.52 10.19
CA ARG A 90 -14.30 13.94 9.81
C ARG A 90 -13.01 14.30 9.11
N ILE A 91 -11.91 13.58 9.41
CA ILE A 91 -10.59 13.88 8.87
C ILE A 91 -10.35 12.99 7.64
N PRO A 92 -10.32 13.56 6.43
CA PRO A 92 -10.08 12.77 5.22
C PRO A 92 -8.73 12.07 5.24
N ALA A 93 -8.69 10.84 4.75
CA ALA A 93 -7.44 10.17 4.44
C ALA A 93 -6.80 10.78 3.19
N THR A 94 -5.49 10.96 3.22
CA THR A 94 -4.67 11.51 2.14
C THR A 94 -3.51 10.56 1.82
N PRO A 95 -2.70 10.80 0.77
CA PRO A 95 -1.45 10.07 0.57
C PRO A 95 -0.47 10.18 1.74
N ASP A 96 -0.51 11.28 2.49
CA ASP A 96 0.36 11.57 3.63
C ASP A 96 -0.22 11.07 4.97
N THR A 97 -1.36 10.38 4.93
CA THR A 97 -1.90 9.71 6.11
C THR A 97 -0.94 8.63 6.59
N ILE A 98 -0.59 8.68 7.87
CA ILE A 98 0.31 7.73 8.52
C ILE A 98 -0.46 6.49 8.96
N TYR A 99 0.08 5.32 8.65
CA TYR A 99 -0.40 4.01 9.11
C TYR A 99 0.73 3.26 9.80
N SER A 100 0.41 2.37 10.73
CA SER A 100 1.39 1.34 11.11
C SER A 100 1.59 0.42 9.91
N ILE A 101 2.82 0.38 9.36
CA ILE A 101 3.15 -0.44 8.19
C ILE A 101 3.59 -1.84 8.55
N CYS A 102 3.66 -2.12 9.83
CA CYS A 102 3.91 -3.45 10.39
C CYS A 102 5.15 -4.10 9.76
N SER A 103 5.02 -5.27 9.16
CA SER A 103 6.16 -6.03 8.62
C SER A 103 6.85 -5.42 7.40
N ILE A 104 6.35 -4.34 6.79
CA ILE A 104 7.14 -3.58 5.82
C ILE A 104 8.39 -2.96 6.50
N SER A 105 8.37 -2.77 7.82
CA SER A 105 9.56 -2.41 8.62
C SER A 105 10.79 -3.25 8.30
N LYS A 106 10.60 -4.52 7.98
CA LYS A 106 11.68 -5.47 7.66
C LYS A 106 12.50 -5.06 6.43
N LEU A 107 11.90 -4.34 5.48
CA LEU A 107 12.63 -3.82 4.33
C LEU A 107 13.67 -2.79 4.75
N PHE A 108 13.30 -1.87 5.65
CA PHE A 108 14.22 -0.85 6.19
C PHE A 108 15.32 -1.50 7.04
N THR A 109 14.97 -2.49 7.84
CA THR A 109 15.93 -3.26 8.65
C THR A 109 16.91 -4.04 7.77
N ALA A 110 16.44 -4.65 6.70
CA ALA A 110 17.29 -5.35 5.73
C ALA A 110 18.24 -4.36 5.02
N VAL A 111 17.75 -3.20 4.59
CA VAL A 111 18.59 -2.14 4.01
C VAL A 111 19.68 -1.71 5.00
N ALA A 112 19.33 -1.47 6.27
CA ALA A 112 20.28 -1.08 7.31
C ALA A 112 21.39 -2.13 7.52
N LEU A 113 21.02 -3.41 7.55
CA LEU A 113 22.03 -4.49 7.65
C LEU A 113 22.90 -4.58 6.39
N MET A 114 22.31 -4.41 5.21
CA MET A 114 23.06 -4.48 3.95
C MET A 114 24.02 -3.30 3.78
N GLN A 115 23.76 -2.14 4.38
CA GLN A 115 24.75 -1.06 4.51
C GLN A 115 25.96 -1.51 5.35
N GLN A 116 25.73 -2.25 6.43
CA GLN A 116 26.84 -2.81 7.25
C GLN A 116 27.62 -3.90 6.49
N TRP A 117 26.90 -4.69 5.67
CA TRP A 117 27.55 -5.67 4.80
C TRP A 117 28.44 -5.00 3.74
N GLU A 118 28.00 -3.92 3.11
CA GLU A 118 28.80 -3.13 2.17
C GLU A 118 30.08 -2.54 2.79
N ARG A 119 29.96 -2.13 4.05
CA ARG A 119 31.11 -1.62 4.84
C ARG A 119 32.06 -2.72 5.30
N GLY A 120 31.70 -4.01 5.12
CA GLY A 120 32.50 -5.15 5.57
C GLY A 120 32.45 -5.39 7.09
N THR A 121 31.56 -4.71 7.82
CA THR A 121 31.41 -4.89 9.28
C THR A 121 30.68 -6.17 9.63
N VAL A 122 29.85 -6.69 8.72
CA VAL A 122 29.16 -7.97 8.85
C VAL A 122 29.40 -8.87 7.63
N ALA A 123 29.34 -10.19 7.85
CA ALA A 123 29.30 -11.22 6.82
C ALA A 123 27.99 -11.99 6.97
N LEU A 124 27.22 -12.13 5.87
CA LEU A 124 25.88 -12.72 5.91
C LEU A 124 25.86 -14.17 6.42
N ASP A 125 26.92 -14.92 6.15
CA ASP A 125 27.03 -16.34 6.46
C ASP A 125 27.83 -16.63 7.76
N ALA A 126 28.23 -15.57 8.48
CA ALA A 126 28.84 -15.75 9.80
C ALA A 126 27.77 -16.06 10.86
N PRO A 127 28.09 -16.89 11.87
CA PRO A 127 27.20 -17.10 13.00
C PRO A 127 26.80 -15.78 13.69
N ILE A 128 25.53 -15.67 14.07
CA ILE A 128 24.99 -14.44 14.68
C ILE A 128 25.71 -14.08 15.99
N GLU A 129 26.15 -15.07 16.74
CA GLU A 129 26.86 -14.90 18.02
C GLU A 129 28.17 -14.12 17.87
N ARG A 130 28.73 -14.05 16.65
CA ARG A 130 29.87 -13.18 16.34
C ARG A 130 29.57 -11.71 16.59
N TYR A 131 28.32 -11.28 16.33
CA TYR A 131 27.87 -9.89 16.43
C TYR A 131 27.07 -9.65 17.70
N LEU A 132 26.33 -10.67 18.15
CA LEU A 132 25.50 -10.67 19.34
C LEU A 132 25.90 -11.82 20.26
N PRO A 133 27.01 -11.70 21.07
CA PRO A 133 27.49 -12.79 21.89
C PRO A 133 26.48 -13.29 22.94
N TRP A 134 25.49 -12.48 23.26
CA TRP A 134 24.40 -12.80 24.17
C TRP A 134 23.26 -13.58 23.51
N ALA A 135 23.16 -13.57 22.17
CA ALA A 135 22.07 -14.23 21.42
C ALA A 135 22.34 -15.74 21.24
N ARG A 136 22.61 -16.41 22.35
CA ARG A 136 22.74 -17.87 22.40
C ARG A 136 21.40 -18.47 22.71
N LEU A 137 20.84 -19.17 21.72
CA LEU A 137 19.65 -19.99 21.92
C LEU A 137 19.99 -21.26 22.70
N ALA A 138 18.96 -21.90 23.26
CA ALA A 138 19.10 -23.23 23.81
C ALA A 138 19.62 -24.21 22.74
N ASP A 139 20.45 -25.17 23.17
CA ASP A 139 21.07 -26.14 22.24
C ASP A 139 20.00 -26.83 21.38
N ASP A 140 20.24 -26.85 20.08
CA ASP A 140 19.43 -27.65 19.15
C ASP A 140 20.02 -29.07 19.05
N PRO A 141 19.31 -30.10 19.57
CA PRO A 141 19.82 -31.47 19.57
C PRO A 141 19.82 -32.11 18.16
N ARG A 142 19.39 -31.39 17.12
CA ARG A 142 19.13 -31.91 15.77
C ARG A 142 20.28 -31.73 14.77
N ASP A 143 21.49 -31.47 15.23
CA ASP A 143 22.67 -31.23 14.36
C ASP A 143 22.44 -30.09 13.35
N SER A 144 22.08 -28.91 13.87
CA SER A 144 21.81 -27.71 13.08
C SER A 144 23.11 -26.99 12.71
N VAL A 145 23.15 -26.45 11.49
CA VAL A 145 24.16 -25.43 11.15
C VAL A 145 23.93 -24.15 11.96
N PRO A 146 24.98 -23.31 12.14
CA PRO A 146 24.80 -22.04 12.88
C PRO A 146 23.73 -21.15 12.26
N ILE A 147 23.03 -20.40 13.12
CA ILE A 147 22.12 -19.34 12.69
C ILE A 147 22.93 -18.17 12.13
N THR A 148 22.62 -17.74 10.92
CA THR A 148 23.33 -16.68 10.20
C THR A 148 22.43 -15.49 9.91
N LEU A 149 23.01 -14.32 9.61
CA LEU A 149 22.27 -13.13 9.20
C LEU A 149 21.48 -13.39 7.90
N ARG A 150 22.01 -14.18 6.96
CA ARG A 150 21.26 -14.62 5.79
C ARG A 150 20.03 -15.43 6.19
N GLY A 151 20.16 -16.39 7.07
CA GLY A 151 19.05 -17.20 7.58
C GLY A 151 17.96 -16.35 8.25
N LEU A 152 18.36 -15.32 9.01
CA LEU A 152 17.41 -14.38 9.62
C LEU A 152 16.65 -13.55 8.57
N LEU A 153 17.36 -12.99 7.57
CA LEU A 153 16.75 -12.18 6.50
C LEU A 153 15.83 -12.98 5.57
N THR A 154 16.06 -14.28 5.44
CA THR A 154 15.29 -15.18 4.57
C THR A 154 14.22 -15.97 5.30
N HIS A 155 14.08 -15.80 6.61
CA HIS A 155 13.19 -16.60 7.47
C HIS A 155 13.49 -18.10 7.43
N SER A 156 14.75 -18.48 7.23
CA SER A 156 15.21 -19.87 7.22
C SER A 156 16.10 -20.21 8.41
N ALA A 157 16.19 -19.33 9.40
CA ALA A 157 16.99 -19.55 10.61
C ALA A 157 16.42 -20.60 11.58
N GLY A 158 15.20 -21.11 11.31
CA GLY A 158 14.52 -22.07 12.18
C GLY A 158 13.93 -21.49 13.47
N LEU A 159 13.99 -20.17 13.65
CA LEU A 159 13.49 -19.49 14.84
C LEU A 159 11.96 -19.48 14.93
N PRO A 160 11.38 -19.45 16.16
CA PRO A 160 9.98 -19.19 16.35
C PRO A 160 9.59 -17.80 15.79
N ARG A 161 8.29 -17.62 15.55
CA ARG A 161 7.77 -16.34 15.05
C ARG A 161 8.07 -15.19 16.01
N GLU A 162 7.85 -15.41 17.30
CA GLU A 162 8.02 -14.44 18.39
C GLU A 162 8.84 -15.07 19.52
N ALA A 163 9.38 -14.26 20.44
CA ALA A 163 9.76 -14.73 21.77
C ALA A 163 8.48 -14.92 22.61
N ASP A 164 8.57 -15.64 23.73
CA ASP A 164 7.42 -16.04 24.55
C ASP A 164 6.82 -14.88 25.36
N PHE A 165 6.20 -13.93 24.69
CA PHE A 165 5.45 -12.82 25.27
C PHE A 165 4.09 -12.68 24.56
N PRO A 166 3.05 -12.13 25.21
CA PRO A 166 1.71 -11.99 24.63
C PRO A 166 1.58 -10.80 23.65
N TYR A 167 2.54 -10.56 22.78
CA TYR A 167 2.72 -9.40 21.89
C TYR A 167 1.43 -8.84 21.29
N TRP A 168 0.70 -9.70 20.62
CA TRP A 168 -0.43 -9.32 19.77
C TRP A 168 -1.79 -9.49 20.45
N THR A 169 -1.78 -9.66 21.78
CA THR A 169 -3.00 -9.87 22.56
C THR A 169 -3.52 -8.53 23.10
N GLY A 170 -4.71 -8.14 22.63
CA GLY A 170 -5.43 -6.97 23.15
C GLY A 170 -6.05 -7.24 24.53
N PRO A 171 -6.49 -6.17 25.23
CA PRO A 171 -6.49 -4.78 24.78
C PRO A 171 -5.17 -4.05 24.96
N ASP A 172 -4.26 -4.55 25.81
CA ASP A 172 -3.09 -3.82 26.30
C ASP A 172 -1.87 -3.95 25.39
N PHE A 173 -1.84 -4.98 24.54
CA PHE A 173 -0.72 -5.23 23.61
C PHE A 173 0.65 -5.11 24.33
N ALA A 174 0.90 -5.98 25.29
CA ALA A 174 2.09 -5.95 26.14
C ALA A 174 3.35 -6.38 25.38
N PHE A 175 3.84 -5.52 24.49
CA PHE A 175 5.09 -5.77 23.78
C PHE A 175 6.28 -5.72 24.72
N PRO A 176 7.26 -6.64 24.56
CA PRO A 176 8.45 -6.64 25.36
C PRO A 176 9.36 -5.45 25.00
N SER A 177 10.06 -4.94 26.00
CA SER A 177 11.19 -4.05 25.77
C SER A 177 12.34 -4.79 25.08
N GLN A 178 13.28 -4.06 24.49
CA GLN A 178 14.50 -4.60 23.91
C GLN A 178 15.28 -5.49 24.92
N ALA A 179 15.38 -5.03 26.18
CA ALA A 179 16.05 -5.80 27.24
C ALA A 179 15.35 -7.15 27.53
N GLN A 180 14.02 -7.17 27.55
CA GLN A 180 13.25 -8.39 27.74
C GLN A 180 13.40 -9.36 26.56
N VAL A 181 13.44 -8.86 25.31
CA VAL A 181 13.73 -9.70 24.14
C VAL A 181 15.13 -10.32 24.25
N ARG A 182 16.15 -9.54 24.64
CA ARG A 182 17.53 -10.02 24.83
C ARG A 182 17.62 -11.09 25.91
N GLU A 183 16.85 -10.97 26.97
CA GLU A 183 16.80 -11.96 28.05
C GLU A 183 16.12 -13.24 27.60
N ALA A 184 14.94 -13.12 26.96
CA ALA A 184 14.13 -14.24 26.54
C ALA A 184 14.79 -15.10 25.46
N ILE A 185 15.73 -14.55 24.66
CA ILE A 185 16.37 -15.30 23.59
C ILE A 185 17.10 -16.55 24.07
N ARG A 186 17.61 -16.52 25.31
CA ARG A 186 18.37 -17.64 25.92
C ARG A 186 17.48 -18.85 26.22
N GLU A 187 16.19 -18.64 26.37
CA GLU A 187 15.20 -19.68 26.65
C GLU A 187 14.55 -20.21 25.35
N GLN A 188 14.82 -19.54 24.21
CA GLN A 188 14.24 -19.95 22.93
C GLN A 188 14.97 -21.16 22.36
N THR A 189 14.19 -22.14 21.93
CA THR A 189 14.68 -23.30 21.18
C THR A 189 14.28 -23.12 19.71
N PRO A 190 15.19 -23.34 18.74
CA PRO A 190 14.84 -23.34 17.34
C PRO A 190 13.74 -24.39 17.06
N LEU A 191 12.75 -24.03 16.24
CA LEU A 191 11.68 -24.95 15.83
C LEU A 191 12.17 -25.97 14.81
N TYR A 192 13.12 -25.55 13.97
CA TYR A 192 13.71 -26.35 12.88
C TYR A 192 15.21 -26.14 12.85
N PRO A 193 15.99 -27.10 12.35
CA PRO A 193 17.40 -26.88 12.04
C PRO A 193 17.51 -25.71 11.03
N ALA A 194 18.48 -24.83 11.26
CA ALA A 194 18.72 -23.67 10.39
C ALA A 194 18.93 -24.10 8.94
N SER A 195 18.45 -23.32 7.99
CA SER A 195 18.50 -23.54 6.54
C SER A 195 17.68 -24.72 5.99
N THR A 196 16.82 -25.35 6.79
CA THR A 196 16.01 -26.49 6.34
C THR A 196 14.57 -26.14 6.03
N THR A 197 13.96 -25.24 6.80
CA THR A 197 12.53 -24.93 6.71
C THR A 197 12.33 -23.42 6.74
N TRP A 198 11.43 -22.93 5.87
CA TRP A 198 10.98 -21.55 5.94
C TRP A 198 10.03 -21.38 7.12
N GLN A 199 10.40 -20.52 8.05
CA GLN A 199 9.60 -20.19 9.22
C GLN A 199 9.65 -18.67 9.43
N TYR A 200 8.56 -17.99 9.09
CA TYR A 200 8.46 -16.55 9.27
C TYR A 200 8.73 -16.15 10.72
N SER A 201 9.70 -15.27 10.95
CA SER A 201 10.15 -14.89 12.29
C SER A 201 10.29 -13.37 12.42
N ASN A 202 9.46 -12.77 13.30
CA ASN A 202 9.66 -11.40 13.76
C ASN A 202 10.91 -11.34 14.68
N LEU A 203 11.09 -12.37 15.53
CA LEU A 203 12.26 -12.50 16.37
C LEU A 203 13.54 -12.45 15.53
N GLY A 204 13.59 -13.15 14.40
CA GLY A 204 14.74 -13.12 13.48
C GLY A 204 15.09 -11.72 13.00
N LEU A 205 14.10 -10.94 12.56
CA LEU A 205 14.34 -9.57 12.10
C LEU A 205 14.60 -8.58 13.24
N THR A 206 14.11 -8.88 14.45
CA THR A 206 14.50 -8.13 15.64
C THR A 206 16.00 -8.30 15.90
N LEU A 207 16.53 -9.54 15.81
CA LEU A 207 17.97 -9.81 15.95
C LEU A 207 18.81 -9.16 14.83
N VAL A 208 18.26 -9.02 13.62
CA VAL A 208 18.91 -8.22 12.54
C VAL A 208 19.05 -6.76 12.97
N GLY A 209 18.00 -6.15 13.52
CA GLY A 209 18.07 -4.77 14.05
C GLY A 209 19.04 -4.62 15.19
N GLU A 210 19.06 -5.56 16.14
CA GLU A 210 20.03 -5.64 17.21
C GLU A 210 21.47 -5.74 16.69
N THR A 211 21.68 -6.48 15.59
CA THR A 211 23.00 -6.56 14.94
C THR A 211 23.40 -5.21 14.36
N VAL A 212 22.49 -4.50 13.68
CA VAL A 212 22.77 -3.15 13.17
C VAL A 212 23.23 -2.21 14.30
N GLU A 213 22.47 -2.19 15.41
CA GLU A 213 22.83 -1.38 16.60
C GLU A 213 24.20 -1.77 17.15
N ALA A 214 24.45 -3.07 17.35
CA ALA A 214 25.70 -3.56 17.93
C ALA A 214 26.95 -3.23 17.10
N VAL A 215 26.87 -3.35 15.77
CA VAL A 215 28.05 -3.14 14.89
C VAL A 215 28.23 -1.67 14.49
N SER A 216 27.17 -0.86 14.49
CA SER A 216 27.25 0.57 14.19
C SER A 216 27.59 1.41 15.43
N GLY A 217 27.30 0.90 16.63
CA GLY A 217 27.40 1.66 17.87
C GLY A 217 26.35 2.77 18.01
N THR A 218 25.31 2.78 17.15
CA THR A 218 24.23 3.77 17.11
C THR A 218 22.90 3.08 17.42
N PRO A 219 22.03 3.64 18.27
CA PRO A 219 20.69 3.09 18.50
C PRO A 219 19.96 2.83 17.19
N TYR A 220 19.27 1.71 17.08
CA TYR A 220 18.68 1.25 15.81
C TYR A 220 17.81 2.31 15.10
N ALA A 221 16.91 2.96 15.85
CA ALA A 221 16.02 3.97 15.27
C ALA A 221 16.78 5.19 14.73
N GLU A 222 17.79 5.65 15.49
CA GLU A 222 18.65 6.76 15.07
C GLU A 222 19.49 6.39 13.85
N TYR A 223 19.99 5.14 13.79
CA TYR A 223 20.73 4.65 12.63
C TYR A 223 19.87 4.68 11.36
N VAL A 224 18.65 4.17 11.42
CA VAL A 224 17.73 4.12 10.27
C VAL A 224 17.34 5.53 9.85
N ASP A 225 17.03 6.41 10.80
CA ASP A 225 16.68 7.81 10.51
C ASP A 225 17.80 8.52 9.74
N ALA A 226 19.02 8.46 10.28
CA ALA A 226 20.18 9.16 9.69
C ALA A 226 20.68 8.57 8.38
N ASN A 227 20.58 7.23 8.17
CA ASN A 227 21.21 6.56 7.03
C ASN A 227 20.23 6.09 5.96
N ILE A 228 18.91 6.14 6.21
CA ILE A 228 17.88 5.68 5.26
C ILE A 228 16.77 6.71 5.11
N LEU A 229 16.06 7.06 6.20
CA LEU A 229 14.86 7.90 6.11
C LEU A 229 15.20 9.32 5.67
N GLY A 230 16.15 9.97 6.33
CA GLY A 230 16.62 11.30 6.00
C GLY A 230 17.16 11.41 4.57
N PRO A 231 18.14 10.56 4.15
CA PRO A 231 18.65 10.57 2.78
C PRO A 231 17.61 10.37 1.68
N LEU A 232 16.56 9.59 1.95
CA LEU A 232 15.46 9.35 1.00
C LEU A 232 14.30 10.36 1.11
N GLY A 233 14.35 11.30 2.07
CA GLY A 233 13.29 12.28 2.31
C GLY A 233 11.96 11.64 2.73
N LEU A 234 12.02 10.58 3.58
CA LEU A 234 10.84 9.86 4.07
C LEU A 234 10.34 10.50 5.37
N ASP A 235 9.82 11.72 5.26
CA ASP A 235 9.53 12.60 6.40
C ASP A 235 8.37 12.13 7.28
N ASP A 236 7.44 11.34 6.73
CA ASP A 236 6.31 10.74 7.44
C ASP A 236 6.62 9.33 7.97
N THR A 237 7.79 8.79 7.64
CA THR A 237 8.20 7.45 8.06
C THR A 237 9.02 7.52 9.35
N ARG A 238 8.73 6.63 10.31
CA ARG A 238 9.43 6.56 11.60
C ARG A 238 9.61 5.13 12.05
N ALA A 239 10.76 4.83 12.67
CA ALA A 239 10.99 3.60 13.42
C ALA A 239 10.34 3.73 14.81
N GLY A 240 9.02 3.85 14.86
CA GLY A 240 8.24 4.04 16.08
C GLY A 240 6.83 4.57 15.79
N ILE A 241 6.08 4.77 16.87
CA ILE A 241 4.68 5.20 16.83
C ILE A 241 4.56 6.69 17.21
N PRO A 242 4.11 7.58 16.30
CA PRO A 242 3.89 8.99 16.62
C PRO A 242 2.55 9.18 17.37
N ALA A 243 2.50 8.81 18.65
CA ALA A 243 1.27 8.79 19.43
C ALA A 243 0.51 10.13 19.44
N GLN A 244 1.22 11.25 19.34
CA GLN A 244 0.63 12.60 19.29
C GLN A 244 -0.16 12.86 18.00
N LEU A 245 0.07 12.09 16.93
CA LEU A 245 -0.62 12.20 15.64
C LEU A 245 -1.82 11.24 15.53
N TYR A 246 -2.01 10.35 16.51
CA TYR A 246 -3.06 9.33 16.48
C TYR A 246 -4.47 9.94 16.44
N GLY A 247 -5.28 9.49 15.49
CA GLY A 247 -6.60 10.05 15.22
C GLY A 247 -6.58 11.42 14.54
N GLN A 248 -5.43 11.84 14.04
CA GLN A 248 -5.21 13.04 13.22
C GLN A 248 -4.53 12.62 11.90
N GLN A 249 -3.25 12.91 11.71
CA GLN A 249 -2.49 12.43 10.55
C GLN A 249 -2.26 10.92 10.60
N MET A 250 -2.05 10.32 11.79
CA MET A 250 -2.02 8.86 11.95
C MET A 250 -3.45 8.32 12.12
N ALA A 251 -3.86 7.44 11.22
CA ALA A 251 -5.19 6.86 11.21
C ALA A 251 -5.46 5.98 12.43
N VAL A 252 -6.68 6.04 12.98
CA VAL A 252 -7.16 5.12 14.02
C VAL A 252 -7.30 3.71 13.44
N GLY A 253 -6.77 2.71 14.12
CA GLY A 253 -6.86 1.30 13.70
C GLY A 253 -8.22 0.68 14.02
N TRP A 254 -8.70 -0.19 13.13
CA TRP A 254 -9.96 -0.91 13.26
C TRP A 254 -9.76 -2.42 13.04
N GLY A 255 -10.39 -3.22 13.86
CA GLY A 255 -10.37 -4.67 13.80
C GLY A 255 -11.00 -5.27 12.53
N ALA A 256 -11.09 -6.58 12.52
CA ALA A 256 -11.79 -7.31 11.47
C ALA A 256 -13.29 -6.94 11.46
N LEU A 257 -13.93 -7.11 10.31
CA LEU A 257 -15.38 -6.94 10.19
C LEU A 257 -16.08 -8.06 10.98
N GLU A 258 -16.95 -7.69 11.90
CA GLU A 258 -17.76 -8.61 12.69
C GLU A 258 -19.04 -8.99 11.95
N ALA A 259 -19.70 -10.05 12.41
CA ALA A 259 -20.91 -10.58 11.77
C ALA A 259 -22.08 -9.59 11.75
N ASP A 260 -22.13 -8.67 12.71
CA ASP A 260 -23.14 -7.60 12.76
C ASP A 260 -22.83 -6.43 11.81
N GLY A 261 -21.69 -6.50 11.12
CA GLY A 261 -21.23 -5.49 10.19
C GLY A 261 -20.50 -4.31 10.84
N THR A 262 -20.12 -4.42 12.10
CA THR A 262 -19.28 -3.42 12.78
C THR A 262 -17.81 -3.79 12.75
N ARG A 263 -16.95 -2.84 13.14
CA ARG A 263 -15.52 -3.07 13.38
C ARG A 263 -15.15 -2.49 14.74
N PRO A 264 -14.53 -3.26 15.64
CA PRO A 264 -14.03 -2.73 16.89
C PRO A 264 -12.84 -1.80 16.64
N VAL A 265 -12.75 -0.72 17.43
CA VAL A 265 -11.55 0.12 17.43
C VAL A 265 -10.44 -0.60 18.14
N VAL A 266 -9.26 -0.64 17.52
CA VAL A 266 -8.04 -1.16 18.14
C VAL A 266 -7.32 -0.02 18.88
N GLY A 267 -6.90 -0.28 20.12
CA GLY A 267 -6.09 0.66 20.89
C GLY A 267 -4.73 0.91 20.23
N LEU A 268 -4.16 2.09 20.46
CA LEU A 268 -2.80 2.36 20.04
C LEU A 268 -1.84 1.46 20.80
N PHE A 269 -0.86 0.90 20.13
CA PHE A 269 0.18 0.05 20.72
C PHE A 269 1.56 0.46 20.19
N ASP A 270 2.58 0.24 21.02
CA ASP A 270 3.97 0.45 20.64
C ASP A 270 4.68 -0.91 20.56
N PRO A 271 5.19 -1.32 19.40
CA PRO A 271 5.93 -2.57 19.23
C PRO A 271 7.26 -2.65 20.00
N ALA A 272 7.72 -1.56 20.59
CA ALA A 272 8.86 -1.50 21.52
C ALA A 272 10.08 -2.32 21.04
N GLY A 273 10.43 -3.41 21.76
CA GLY A 273 11.60 -4.24 21.46
C GLY A 273 11.58 -4.93 20.09
N ILE A 274 10.43 -5.04 19.42
CA ILE A 274 10.35 -5.64 18.09
C ILE A 274 10.23 -4.60 16.95
N THR A 275 10.53 -3.34 17.24
CA THR A 275 10.50 -2.24 16.25
C THR A 275 11.19 -2.61 14.93
N PRO A 276 12.36 -3.26 14.88
CA PRO A 276 13.00 -3.66 13.63
C PRO A 276 12.16 -4.62 12.77
N ALA A 277 11.26 -5.39 13.39
CA ALA A 277 10.42 -6.36 12.69
C ALA A 277 9.05 -5.82 12.30
N ALA A 278 8.45 -4.89 13.09
CA ALA A 278 7.05 -4.50 12.89
C ALA A 278 6.68 -3.10 13.44
N GLY A 279 7.64 -2.28 13.85
CA GLY A 279 7.38 -1.05 14.59
C GLY A 279 7.36 0.24 13.77
N PHE A 280 7.49 0.18 12.45
CA PHE A 280 7.47 1.39 11.64
C PHE A 280 6.06 1.87 11.36
N THR A 281 5.96 3.19 11.29
CA THR A 281 4.82 3.90 10.70
C THR A 281 5.28 4.64 9.46
N ALA A 282 4.40 4.75 8.45
CA ALA A 282 4.68 5.48 7.22
C ALA A 282 3.39 5.92 6.53
N SER A 283 3.53 6.90 5.64
CA SER A 283 2.53 7.24 4.62
C SER A 283 2.75 6.44 3.32
N VAL A 284 1.73 6.35 2.47
CA VAL A 284 1.92 5.74 1.13
C VAL A 284 2.74 6.65 0.22
N ALA A 285 2.77 7.96 0.47
CA ALA A 285 3.64 8.89 -0.22
C ALA A 285 5.11 8.55 0.02
N ASP A 286 5.49 8.26 1.26
CA ASP A 286 6.85 7.84 1.58
C ASP A 286 7.19 6.43 1.08
N LEU A 287 6.23 5.49 1.17
CA LEU A 287 6.42 4.16 0.57
C LEU A 287 6.61 4.25 -0.96
N ALA A 288 5.96 5.21 -1.61
CA ALA A 288 6.18 5.50 -3.03
C ALA A 288 7.57 6.10 -3.31
N LYS A 289 8.07 7.00 -2.45
CA LYS A 289 9.46 7.48 -2.54
C LYS A 289 10.47 6.33 -2.37
N PHE A 290 10.23 5.43 -1.40
CA PHE A 290 11.04 4.22 -1.23
C PHE A 290 11.01 3.33 -2.48
N ALA A 291 9.84 3.10 -3.09
CA ALA A 291 9.71 2.38 -4.35
C ALA A 291 10.46 3.08 -5.50
N SER A 292 10.28 4.39 -5.64
CA SER A 292 10.98 5.21 -6.65
C SER A 292 12.50 5.12 -6.49
N TRP A 293 12.99 5.15 -5.25
CA TRP A 293 14.40 4.94 -4.97
C TRP A 293 14.90 3.58 -5.47
N THR A 294 14.14 2.48 -5.25
CA THR A 294 14.58 1.16 -5.71
C THR A 294 14.73 1.08 -7.23
N PHE A 295 13.83 1.73 -7.99
CA PHE A 295 13.92 1.78 -9.45
C PHE A 295 15.02 2.71 -9.94
N ARG A 296 15.16 3.90 -9.32
CA ARG A 296 16.21 4.86 -9.63
C ARG A 296 17.60 4.24 -9.39
N LEU A 297 17.79 3.60 -8.23
CA LEU A 297 19.03 2.90 -7.90
C LEU A 297 19.35 1.79 -8.91
N ALA A 298 18.34 1.01 -9.32
CA ALA A 298 18.55 -0.08 -10.30
C ALA A 298 18.93 0.44 -11.69
N SER A 299 18.49 1.64 -12.09
CA SER A 299 18.68 2.22 -13.42
C SER A 299 19.89 3.18 -13.52
N SER A 300 20.18 3.99 -12.49
CA SER A 300 21.25 5.00 -12.54
C SER A 300 22.65 4.40 -12.51
N GLY A 301 22.82 3.29 -11.82
CA GLY A 301 24.15 2.71 -11.55
C GLY A 301 24.94 3.48 -10.46
N GLU A 302 24.40 4.56 -9.91
CA GLU A 302 25.00 5.36 -8.85
C GLU A 302 24.60 4.85 -7.47
N GLU A 303 25.48 5.00 -6.49
CA GLU A 303 25.22 4.65 -5.09
C GLU A 303 24.31 5.69 -4.44
N GLU A 304 23.19 5.24 -3.87
CA GLU A 304 22.28 6.05 -3.06
C GLU A 304 21.72 5.17 -1.96
N VAL A 305 22.10 5.42 -0.70
CA VAL A 305 21.76 4.57 0.46
C VAL A 305 22.38 3.18 0.39
N LEU A 306 22.34 2.54 -0.76
CA LEU A 306 23.00 1.26 -1.11
C LEU A 306 23.63 1.35 -2.49
N ARG A 307 24.49 0.37 -2.81
CA ARG A 307 24.93 0.14 -4.18
C ARG A 307 23.85 -0.59 -4.99
N PRO A 308 23.74 -0.32 -6.31
CA PRO A 308 22.79 -1.03 -7.17
C PRO A 308 22.95 -2.56 -7.15
N SER A 309 24.20 -3.05 -7.02
CA SER A 309 24.49 -4.47 -6.91
C SER A 309 23.93 -5.09 -5.64
N THR A 310 23.96 -4.36 -4.53
CA THR A 310 23.43 -4.79 -3.24
C THR A 310 21.93 -4.91 -3.28
N LEU A 311 21.23 -3.92 -3.85
CA LEU A 311 19.78 -4.00 -4.02
C LEU A 311 19.38 -5.21 -4.89
N ARG A 312 20.09 -5.44 -6.00
CA ARG A 312 19.86 -6.65 -6.83
C ARG A 312 20.08 -7.93 -6.05
N GLU A 313 21.13 -7.97 -5.21
CA GLU A 313 21.38 -9.10 -4.31
C GLU A 313 20.22 -9.31 -3.34
N MET A 314 19.67 -8.26 -2.75
CA MET A 314 18.54 -8.35 -1.83
C MET A 314 17.26 -8.88 -2.49
N GLN A 315 17.02 -8.55 -3.75
CA GLN A 315 15.79 -8.89 -4.49
C GLN A 315 15.86 -10.24 -5.22
N ARG A 316 17.03 -10.90 -5.31
CA ARG A 316 17.11 -12.25 -5.87
C ARG A 316 16.65 -13.30 -4.84
N VAL A 317 16.30 -14.50 -5.32
CA VAL A 317 15.94 -15.61 -4.44
C VAL A 317 17.18 -16.14 -3.72
N HIS A 318 17.13 -16.12 -2.39
CA HIS A 318 18.13 -16.72 -1.49
C HIS A 318 17.62 -17.98 -0.79
N TYR A 319 16.31 -18.07 -0.60
CA TYR A 319 15.64 -19.26 -0.11
C TYR A 319 14.44 -19.58 -0.98
N ILE A 320 14.24 -20.85 -1.25
CA ILE A 320 13.06 -21.40 -1.90
C ILE A 320 12.62 -22.65 -1.15
N SER A 321 11.31 -22.78 -0.88
CA SER A 321 10.75 -23.96 -0.24
C SER A 321 10.80 -25.17 -1.17
N PRO A 322 10.83 -26.42 -0.64
CA PRO A 322 10.89 -27.63 -1.46
C PRO A 322 9.73 -27.79 -2.46
N ASP A 323 8.58 -27.22 -2.16
CA ASP A 323 7.39 -27.19 -3.03
C ASP A 323 7.39 -26.05 -4.06
N TRP A 324 8.39 -25.17 -4.02
CA TRP A 324 8.58 -24.00 -4.87
C TRP A 324 7.51 -22.91 -4.69
N GLU A 325 6.66 -23.00 -3.65
CA GLU A 325 5.58 -22.03 -3.41
C GLU A 325 6.07 -20.76 -2.68
N THR A 326 7.08 -20.91 -1.82
CA THR A 326 7.62 -19.79 -1.04
C THR A 326 9.05 -19.51 -1.47
N SER A 327 9.31 -18.30 -1.95
CA SER A 327 10.65 -17.83 -2.23
C SER A 327 10.92 -16.47 -1.60
N TRP A 328 12.15 -16.28 -1.13
CA TRP A 328 12.55 -15.15 -0.31
C TRP A 328 13.94 -14.64 -0.70
N GLY A 329 14.07 -13.31 -0.81
CA GLY A 329 15.34 -12.60 -0.91
C GLY A 329 15.84 -12.16 0.47
N LEU A 330 16.75 -11.18 0.52
CA LEU A 330 17.23 -10.63 1.78
C LEU A 330 16.25 -9.54 2.27
N GLY A 331 15.29 -9.95 3.12
CA GLY A 331 14.21 -9.12 3.62
C GLY A 331 13.01 -8.94 2.68
N PHE A 332 13.15 -9.26 1.39
CA PHE A 332 12.08 -9.17 0.40
C PHE A 332 11.39 -10.53 0.20
N SER A 333 10.06 -10.55 0.16
CA SER A 333 9.36 -11.64 -0.51
C SER A 333 9.62 -11.55 -2.02
N VAL A 334 9.80 -12.69 -2.67
CA VAL A 334 10.00 -12.76 -4.14
C VAL A 334 8.95 -13.70 -4.69
N ARG A 335 8.15 -13.28 -5.66
CA ARG A 335 7.06 -14.09 -6.22
C ARG A 335 6.98 -13.94 -7.73
N GLN A 336 6.37 -14.93 -8.38
CA GLN A 336 5.99 -14.85 -9.78
C GLN A 336 4.48 -14.59 -9.87
N GLU A 337 4.10 -13.47 -10.48
CA GLU A 337 2.70 -13.10 -10.71
C GLU A 337 2.49 -12.83 -12.21
N GLY A 338 1.74 -13.72 -12.88
CA GLY A 338 1.46 -13.57 -14.32
C GLY A 338 2.71 -13.52 -15.23
N GLY A 339 3.79 -14.19 -14.82
CA GLY A 339 5.07 -14.19 -15.56
C GLY A 339 6.01 -13.03 -15.20
N THR A 340 5.59 -12.12 -14.33
CA THR A 340 6.41 -11.01 -13.83
C THR A 340 6.94 -11.33 -12.43
N THR A 341 8.23 -11.08 -12.19
CA THR A 341 8.79 -11.15 -10.83
C THR A 341 8.34 -9.94 -10.03
N VAL A 342 7.67 -10.22 -8.91
CA VAL A 342 7.21 -9.23 -7.95
C VAL A 342 7.97 -9.39 -6.66
N VAL A 343 8.57 -8.31 -6.17
CA VAL A 343 9.28 -8.27 -4.90
C VAL A 343 8.62 -7.25 -3.96
N GLY A 344 8.81 -7.39 -2.66
CA GLY A 344 8.26 -6.45 -1.70
C GLY A 344 7.93 -7.10 -0.37
N HIS A 345 7.01 -6.51 0.37
CA HIS A 345 6.54 -7.04 1.65
C HIS A 345 5.12 -6.60 1.97
N GLY A 346 4.37 -7.44 2.66
CA GLY A 346 3.10 -7.08 3.25
C GLY A 346 3.23 -6.77 4.74
N GLY A 347 2.34 -5.95 5.25
CA GLY A 347 2.24 -5.62 6.67
C GLY A 347 0.89 -6.05 7.27
N ALA A 348 0.93 -6.62 8.48
CA ALA A 348 -0.26 -6.99 9.24
C ALA A 348 0.03 -6.85 10.74
N CYS A 349 -0.73 -6.01 11.39
CA CYS A 349 -0.78 -5.88 12.84
C CYS A 349 -2.17 -5.37 13.26
N PRO A 350 -2.54 -5.45 14.53
CA PRO A 350 -3.88 -5.09 14.96
C PRO A 350 -4.31 -3.70 14.45
N GLY A 351 -5.42 -3.66 13.73
CA GLY A 351 -5.98 -2.43 13.17
C GLY A 351 -5.39 -1.95 11.85
N TYR A 352 -4.31 -2.55 11.32
CA TYR A 352 -3.65 -2.07 10.11
C TYR A 352 -3.19 -3.19 9.19
N ARG A 353 -3.32 -2.95 7.90
CA ARG A 353 -2.79 -3.80 6.83
C ARG A 353 -2.12 -2.92 5.78
N SER A 354 -1.01 -3.39 5.24
CA SER A 354 -0.26 -2.66 4.22
C SER A 354 0.40 -3.61 3.22
N VAL A 355 0.76 -3.10 2.06
CA VAL A 355 1.60 -3.80 1.08
C VAL A 355 2.45 -2.80 0.31
N LEU A 356 3.68 -3.17 0.07
CA LEU A 356 4.55 -2.59 -0.95
C LEU A 356 4.85 -3.69 -1.97
N MET A 357 4.40 -3.50 -3.19
CA MET A 357 4.54 -4.42 -4.32
C MET A 357 5.35 -3.74 -5.42
N LEU A 358 6.46 -4.34 -5.80
CA LEU A 358 7.38 -3.82 -6.82
C LEU A 358 7.54 -4.87 -7.92
N ALA A 359 7.40 -4.45 -9.17
CA ALA A 359 7.69 -5.23 -10.38
C ALA A 359 8.92 -4.60 -11.08
N PRO A 360 10.17 -4.99 -10.71
CA PRO A 360 11.38 -4.32 -11.18
C PRO A 360 11.53 -4.31 -12.70
N SER A 361 11.17 -5.41 -13.38
CA SER A 361 11.24 -5.50 -14.84
C SER A 361 10.26 -4.60 -15.57
N GLU A 362 9.16 -4.18 -14.91
CA GLU A 362 8.14 -3.29 -15.46
C GLU A 362 8.34 -1.83 -15.00
N GLY A 363 9.26 -1.59 -14.07
CA GLY A 363 9.44 -0.29 -13.41
C GLY A 363 8.15 0.16 -12.72
N MET A 364 7.37 -0.75 -12.16
CA MET A 364 6.08 -0.45 -11.55
C MET A 364 6.07 -0.81 -10.07
N GLY A 365 5.66 0.14 -9.24
CA GLY A 365 5.48 -0.04 -7.80
C GLY A 365 4.09 0.39 -7.35
N VAL A 366 3.48 -0.38 -6.44
CA VAL A 366 2.21 -0.04 -5.82
C VAL A 366 2.34 -0.15 -4.31
N ALA A 367 2.02 0.93 -3.60
CA ALA A 367 1.90 0.96 -2.16
C ALA A 367 0.43 1.10 -1.77
N VAL A 368 -0.05 0.30 -0.82
CA VAL A 368 -1.39 0.42 -0.24
C VAL A 368 -1.29 0.26 1.26
N ALA A 369 -1.94 1.14 2.00
CA ALA A 369 -2.12 1.03 3.44
C ALA A 369 -3.58 1.29 3.81
N MET A 370 -4.05 0.57 4.83
CA MET A 370 -5.42 0.71 5.34
C MET A 370 -5.47 0.53 6.85
N ASN A 371 -6.44 1.17 7.46
CA ASN A 371 -6.68 1.10 8.90
C ASN A 371 -7.74 0.05 9.29
N ALA A 372 -7.72 -1.11 8.62
CA ALA A 372 -8.61 -2.24 8.88
C ALA A 372 -7.91 -3.56 8.52
N MET A 373 -8.53 -4.69 8.92
CA MET A 373 -7.97 -6.04 8.73
C MET A 373 -8.45 -6.69 7.42
N ASP A 374 -8.38 -5.95 6.30
CA ASP A 374 -8.69 -6.45 4.95
C ASP A 374 -7.44 -6.73 4.12
N ASP A 375 -7.59 -7.10 2.83
CA ASP A 375 -6.46 -7.44 1.94
C ASP A 375 -5.98 -6.24 1.10
N PRO A 376 -4.88 -5.56 1.47
CA PRO A 376 -4.28 -4.51 0.65
C PRO A 376 -3.63 -5.07 -0.61
N GLY A 377 -3.22 -6.34 -0.61
CA GLY A 377 -2.62 -7.00 -1.78
C GLY A 377 -3.61 -7.12 -2.94
N GLY A 378 -4.88 -7.41 -2.65
CA GLY A 378 -5.95 -7.40 -3.66
C GLY A 378 -6.12 -6.02 -4.30
N ILE A 379 -6.08 -4.95 -3.49
CA ILE A 379 -6.14 -3.57 -3.99
C ILE A 379 -4.91 -3.26 -4.87
N ALA A 380 -3.70 -3.60 -4.43
CA ALA A 380 -2.49 -3.35 -5.20
C ALA A 380 -2.50 -4.09 -6.55
N ARG A 381 -2.86 -5.37 -6.57
CA ARG A 381 -3.00 -6.15 -7.81
C ARG A 381 -4.09 -5.59 -8.73
N GLY A 382 -5.21 -5.12 -8.17
CA GLY A 382 -6.28 -4.50 -8.93
C GLY A 382 -5.84 -3.21 -9.62
N ILE A 383 -5.08 -2.34 -8.93
CA ILE A 383 -4.48 -1.13 -9.52
C ILE A 383 -3.56 -1.53 -10.68
N ALA A 384 -2.62 -2.44 -10.45
CA ALA A 384 -1.68 -2.89 -11.48
C ALA A 384 -2.38 -3.50 -12.70
N ALA A 385 -3.42 -4.32 -12.45
CA ALA A 385 -4.20 -4.96 -13.50
C ALA A 385 -5.00 -3.95 -14.35
N LEU A 386 -5.58 -2.91 -13.72
CA LEU A 386 -6.29 -1.84 -14.45
C LEU A 386 -5.33 -1.03 -15.32
N VAL A 387 -4.14 -0.70 -14.82
CA VAL A 387 -3.09 -0.01 -15.60
C VAL A 387 -2.68 -0.84 -16.81
N LYS A 388 -2.42 -2.13 -16.61
CA LYS A 388 -2.07 -3.06 -17.68
C LYS A 388 -3.20 -3.20 -18.71
N ALA A 389 -4.43 -3.47 -18.25
CA ALA A 389 -5.60 -3.62 -19.13
C ALA A 389 -5.85 -2.35 -19.97
N ARG A 390 -5.64 -1.15 -19.38
CA ARG A 390 -5.78 0.09 -20.17
C ARG A 390 -4.65 0.26 -21.19
N GLY A 391 -3.43 -0.10 -20.83
CA GLY A 391 -2.28 -0.06 -21.75
C GLY A 391 -2.43 -1.00 -22.95
N GLU A 392 -3.06 -2.16 -22.75
CA GLU A 392 -3.32 -3.17 -23.79
C GLU A 392 -4.61 -2.90 -24.59
N ALA A 393 -5.52 -2.06 -24.10
CA ALA A 393 -6.80 -1.80 -24.76
C ALA A 393 -6.64 -0.98 -26.03
N ALA A 394 -6.89 -1.58 -27.19
CA ALA A 394 -6.95 -0.85 -28.45
C ALA A 394 -8.07 0.22 -28.39
N PRO A 395 -7.81 1.48 -28.77
CA PRO A 395 -8.81 2.53 -28.73
C PRO A 395 -9.89 2.30 -29.81
N PHE A 396 -11.12 2.71 -29.52
CA PHE A 396 -12.14 2.85 -30.53
C PHE A 396 -11.98 4.20 -31.23
N ASP A 397 -12.34 4.26 -32.51
CA ASP A 397 -12.35 5.51 -33.26
C ASP A 397 -13.41 6.46 -32.69
N PRO A 398 -13.10 7.76 -32.57
CA PRO A 398 -14.08 8.75 -32.15
C PRO A 398 -15.29 8.81 -33.07
N VAL A 399 -16.47 8.94 -32.48
CA VAL A 399 -17.73 9.11 -33.25
C VAL A 399 -18.25 10.54 -33.07
N THR A 400 -18.43 11.26 -34.17
CA THR A 400 -18.88 12.64 -34.12
C THR A 400 -20.23 12.78 -33.41
N GLY A 401 -20.34 13.76 -32.53
CA GLY A 401 -21.54 14.05 -31.75
C GLY A 401 -21.78 13.11 -30.54
N VAL A 402 -20.81 12.28 -30.19
CA VAL A 402 -20.84 11.45 -28.97
C VAL A 402 -19.83 12.00 -27.95
N ASP A 403 -20.35 12.57 -26.86
CA ASP A 403 -19.52 12.89 -25.68
C ASP A 403 -19.65 11.77 -24.68
N LEU A 404 -18.56 11.04 -24.45
CA LEU A 404 -18.55 9.89 -23.54
C LEU A 404 -18.83 10.29 -22.08
N ALA A 405 -18.56 11.53 -21.69
CA ALA A 405 -18.83 12.03 -20.34
C ALA A 405 -20.33 12.08 -20.02
N ASP A 406 -21.18 12.31 -21.01
CA ASP A 406 -22.64 12.29 -20.86
C ASP A 406 -23.17 10.97 -20.27
N TYR A 407 -22.52 9.87 -20.65
CA TYR A 407 -22.95 8.51 -20.30
C TYR A 407 -22.26 8.00 -19.03
N ALA A 408 -21.23 8.68 -18.54
CA ALA A 408 -20.52 8.29 -17.34
C ALA A 408 -21.44 8.43 -16.13
N GLY A 409 -21.51 7.39 -15.29
CA GLY A 409 -22.41 7.39 -14.15
C GLY A 409 -22.47 6.07 -13.41
N VAL A 410 -23.20 6.07 -12.31
CA VAL A 410 -23.59 4.88 -11.55
C VAL A 410 -24.97 4.44 -12.00
N TYR A 411 -25.11 3.18 -12.33
CA TYR A 411 -26.34 2.56 -12.82
C TYR A 411 -26.76 1.41 -11.92
N SER A 412 -28.07 1.18 -11.80
CA SER A 412 -28.59 0.09 -10.98
C SER A 412 -28.48 -1.25 -11.70
N GLY A 413 -27.89 -2.24 -11.04
CA GLY A 413 -27.92 -3.64 -11.43
C GLY A 413 -29.11 -4.42 -10.87
N GLN A 414 -29.91 -3.77 -10.00
CA GLN A 414 -31.02 -4.44 -9.31
C GLN A 414 -32.11 -4.93 -10.27
N PRO A 415 -32.77 -6.06 -9.99
CA PRO A 415 -32.62 -6.91 -8.78
C PRO A 415 -31.58 -8.03 -8.95
N TRP A 416 -30.80 -8.04 -10.04
CA TRP A 416 -29.97 -9.19 -10.41
C TRP A 416 -28.52 -9.05 -9.94
N ASP A 417 -28.05 -7.81 -9.77
CA ASP A 417 -26.66 -7.52 -9.48
C ASP A 417 -26.50 -6.26 -8.61
N SER A 418 -25.27 -5.97 -8.17
CA SER A 418 -24.91 -4.72 -7.54
C SER A 418 -25.00 -3.55 -8.51
N ASP A 419 -24.90 -2.32 -7.99
CA ASP A 419 -24.76 -1.14 -8.85
C ASP A 419 -23.42 -1.20 -9.58
N PHE A 420 -23.41 -0.75 -10.84
CA PHE A 420 -22.21 -0.70 -11.67
C PHE A 420 -21.92 0.73 -12.15
N MET A 421 -20.70 0.95 -12.59
CA MET A 421 -20.28 2.24 -13.11
C MET A 421 -19.94 2.12 -14.60
N LEU A 422 -20.33 3.14 -15.38
CA LEU A 422 -19.84 3.34 -16.74
C LEU A 422 -18.90 4.53 -16.73
N ILE A 423 -17.71 4.34 -17.29
CA ILE A 423 -16.65 5.36 -17.36
C ILE A 423 -16.03 5.40 -18.76
N PRO A 424 -15.52 6.57 -19.23
CA PRO A 424 -14.72 6.66 -20.45
C PRO A 424 -13.50 5.72 -20.38
N TRP A 425 -13.26 5.00 -21.47
CA TRP A 425 -12.17 4.02 -21.56
C TRP A 425 -11.79 3.75 -23.01
N ALA A 426 -10.57 4.12 -23.38
CA ALA A 426 -10.02 3.84 -24.72
C ALA A 426 -10.98 4.16 -25.88
N GLY A 427 -11.49 5.38 -25.93
CA GLY A 427 -12.40 5.86 -26.98
C GLY A 427 -13.83 5.33 -26.93
N GLY A 428 -14.21 4.62 -25.89
CA GLY A 428 -15.55 4.17 -25.58
C GLY A 428 -15.87 4.29 -24.09
N LEU A 429 -16.82 3.48 -23.63
CA LEU A 429 -17.09 3.33 -22.20
C LEU A 429 -16.66 1.95 -21.74
N THR A 430 -16.37 1.80 -20.46
CA THR A 430 -16.26 0.48 -19.85
C THR A 430 -17.21 0.35 -18.66
N TRP A 431 -17.67 -0.89 -18.47
CA TRP A 431 -18.41 -1.32 -17.31
C TRP A 431 -17.42 -1.66 -16.20
N LEU A 432 -17.64 -1.16 -15.00
CA LEU A 432 -16.81 -1.38 -13.84
C LEU A 432 -17.70 -1.77 -12.65
N ASP A 433 -17.49 -2.95 -12.11
CA ASP A 433 -18.19 -3.41 -10.90
C ASP A 433 -17.38 -2.99 -9.66
N PRO A 434 -17.94 -2.14 -8.77
CA PRO A 434 -17.22 -1.60 -7.63
C PRO A 434 -16.85 -2.66 -6.57
N ASP A 435 -17.54 -3.80 -6.54
CA ASP A 435 -17.31 -4.91 -5.65
C ASP A 435 -16.47 -6.06 -6.27
N ALA A 436 -16.11 -5.96 -7.55
CA ALA A 436 -15.31 -6.98 -8.23
C ALA A 436 -13.98 -7.21 -7.51
N VAL A 437 -13.64 -8.48 -7.25
CA VAL A 437 -12.35 -8.86 -6.65
C VAL A 437 -11.20 -8.60 -7.63
N GLU A 438 -11.43 -8.82 -8.93
CA GLU A 438 -10.48 -8.63 -10.02
C GLU A 438 -11.05 -7.63 -11.05
N PRO A 439 -10.87 -6.32 -10.83
CA PRO A 439 -11.58 -5.30 -11.61
C PRO A 439 -11.26 -5.36 -13.10
N ALA A 440 -10.04 -5.73 -13.47
CA ALA A 440 -9.64 -5.79 -14.89
C ALA A 440 -10.29 -6.95 -15.67
N ARG A 441 -10.73 -8.02 -15.01
CA ARG A 441 -11.43 -9.16 -15.66
C ARG A 441 -12.90 -8.89 -15.90
N ALA A 442 -13.49 -7.93 -15.20
CA ALA A 442 -14.89 -7.56 -15.29
C ALA A 442 -15.15 -6.40 -16.26
N LEU A 443 -14.14 -5.93 -16.99
CA LEU A 443 -14.26 -4.78 -17.89
C LEU A 443 -14.96 -5.17 -19.21
N TRP A 444 -16.21 -4.76 -19.37
CA TRP A 444 -16.93 -4.83 -20.64
C TRP A 444 -16.87 -3.47 -21.33
N ARG A 445 -16.43 -3.47 -22.57
CA ARG A 445 -16.27 -2.23 -23.33
C ARG A 445 -17.51 -1.94 -24.17
N LEU A 446 -17.88 -0.69 -24.24
CA LEU A 446 -18.98 -0.20 -25.07
C LEU A 446 -18.40 0.69 -26.16
N LYS A 447 -18.42 0.18 -27.41
CA LYS A 447 -18.00 0.91 -28.62
C LYS A 447 -19.12 1.83 -29.08
N PRO A 448 -18.90 3.14 -29.23
CA PRO A 448 -19.93 4.05 -29.75
C PRO A 448 -20.30 3.72 -31.20
N LEU A 449 -21.61 3.77 -31.50
CA LEU A 449 -22.15 3.55 -32.84
C LEU A 449 -22.76 4.83 -33.44
N GLY A 450 -22.82 5.90 -32.68
CA GLY A 450 -23.48 7.15 -33.01
C GLY A 450 -24.79 7.36 -32.26
N GLY A 451 -25.10 8.61 -31.91
CA GLY A 451 -26.18 8.95 -30.99
C GLY A 451 -26.04 8.21 -29.65
N ASP A 452 -27.15 7.78 -29.09
CA ASP A 452 -27.19 7.09 -27.80
C ASP A 452 -26.99 5.55 -27.91
N ARG A 453 -26.42 5.06 -29.03
CA ARG A 453 -26.23 3.61 -29.27
C ARG A 453 -24.78 3.20 -29.13
N PHE A 454 -24.57 2.07 -28.45
CA PHE A 454 -23.25 1.48 -28.23
C PHE A 454 -23.31 -0.03 -28.48
N ARG A 455 -22.15 -0.62 -28.82
CA ARG A 455 -21.94 -2.06 -28.99
C ARG A 455 -21.11 -2.61 -27.86
N VAL A 456 -21.60 -3.66 -27.21
CA VAL A 456 -20.79 -4.40 -26.23
C VAL A 456 -19.67 -5.14 -26.95
N VAL A 457 -18.45 -4.98 -26.48
CA VAL A 457 -17.25 -5.64 -27.00
C VAL A 457 -16.54 -6.35 -25.84
N THR A 458 -16.26 -7.63 -26.01
CA THR A 458 -15.57 -8.42 -24.99
C THR A 458 -14.09 -8.05 -24.91
N ASP A 459 -13.42 -8.52 -23.87
CA ASP A 459 -11.97 -8.46 -23.69
C ASP A 459 -11.18 -9.02 -24.89
N LYS A 460 -11.75 -10.03 -25.58
CA LYS A 460 -11.18 -10.66 -26.78
C LYS A 460 -11.55 -9.94 -28.09
N GLY A 461 -12.19 -8.77 -28.01
CA GLY A 461 -12.59 -7.99 -29.17
C GLY A 461 -13.84 -8.50 -29.92
N ALA A 462 -14.54 -9.51 -29.41
CA ALA A 462 -15.78 -9.99 -30.03
C ALA A 462 -16.92 -9.01 -29.77
N GLU A 463 -17.55 -8.54 -30.86
CA GLU A 463 -18.76 -7.71 -30.78
C GLU A 463 -19.97 -8.57 -30.33
N ARG A 464 -20.77 -8.00 -29.43
CA ARG A 464 -22.00 -8.57 -28.90
C ARG A 464 -23.21 -7.69 -29.28
N GLU A 465 -24.27 -7.77 -28.50
CA GLU A 465 -25.48 -6.96 -28.68
C GLU A 465 -25.21 -5.45 -28.56
N ALA A 466 -26.11 -4.68 -29.15
CA ALA A 466 -26.15 -3.23 -28.97
C ALA A 466 -26.96 -2.89 -27.70
N VAL A 467 -26.52 -1.85 -27.02
CA VAL A 467 -27.25 -1.19 -25.92
C VAL A 467 -27.62 0.23 -26.35
N THR A 468 -28.66 0.79 -25.76
CA THR A 468 -29.13 2.14 -26.06
C THR A 468 -29.33 2.90 -24.76
N PHE A 469 -28.81 4.11 -24.69
CA PHE A 469 -29.08 5.00 -23.57
C PHE A 469 -30.39 5.75 -23.81
N GLU A 470 -31.18 5.91 -22.76
CA GLU A 470 -32.38 6.70 -22.75
C GLU A 470 -32.15 8.03 -22.10
N ARG A 471 -32.71 9.09 -22.69
CA ARG A 471 -32.66 10.45 -22.11
C ARG A 471 -34.04 10.85 -21.55
N ASP A 472 -34.00 11.72 -20.58
CA ASP A 472 -35.19 12.40 -20.05
C ASP A 472 -35.61 13.59 -20.93
N ALA A 473 -36.66 14.30 -20.52
CA ALA A 473 -37.17 15.46 -21.25
C ALA A 473 -36.19 16.65 -21.27
N ALA A 474 -35.21 16.68 -20.35
CA ALA A 474 -34.14 17.68 -20.32
C ALA A 474 -32.90 17.27 -21.14
N GLY A 475 -32.95 16.12 -21.83
CA GLY A 475 -31.84 15.58 -22.63
C GLY A 475 -30.76 14.88 -21.81
N GLN A 476 -30.95 14.68 -20.51
CA GLN A 476 -29.98 13.99 -19.66
C GLN A 476 -30.14 12.48 -19.77
N VAL A 477 -29.02 11.74 -19.78
CA VAL A 477 -29.03 10.27 -19.75
C VAL A 477 -29.63 9.79 -18.44
N ARG A 478 -30.73 9.03 -18.53
CA ARG A 478 -31.47 8.54 -17.34
C ARG A 478 -31.35 7.02 -17.14
N ALA A 479 -31.03 6.25 -18.17
CA ALA A 479 -30.94 4.80 -18.11
C ALA A 479 -30.15 4.22 -19.26
N ILE A 480 -29.65 2.98 -19.10
CA ILE A 480 -29.17 2.14 -20.18
C ILE A 480 -30.19 1.00 -20.42
N ARG A 481 -30.53 0.76 -21.69
CA ARG A 481 -31.40 -0.34 -22.11
C ARG A 481 -30.60 -1.42 -22.84
N ARG A 482 -30.76 -2.66 -22.35
CA ARG A 482 -30.23 -3.86 -22.98
C ARG A 482 -31.39 -4.82 -23.24
N HIS A 483 -31.76 -5.02 -24.53
CA HIS A 483 -33.01 -5.69 -24.90
C HIS A 483 -34.23 -4.98 -24.25
N ALA A 484 -35.04 -5.72 -23.51
CA ALA A 484 -36.18 -5.18 -22.77
C ALA A 484 -35.80 -4.71 -21.34
N ASN A 485 -34.58 -5.01 -20.87
CA ASN A 485 -34.15 -4.67 -19.53
C ASN A 485 -33.62 -3.23 -19.47
N LEU A 486 -33.97 -2.54 -18.42
CA LEU A 486 -33.60 -1.16 -18.16
C LEU A 486 -32.83 -1.05 -16.85
N SER A 487 -31.64 -0.47 -16.91
CA SER A 487 -30.84 -0.12 -15.74
C SER A 487 -30.88 1.39 -15.54
N PRO A 488 -31.61 1.89 -14.55
CA PRO A 488 -31.68 3.33 -14.29
C PRO A 488 -30.33 3.91 -13.90
N ARG A 489 -30.02 5.12 -14.37
CA ARG A 489 -28.89 5.90 -13.86
C ARG A 489 -29.25 6.47 -12.50
N LEU A 490 -28.45 6.16 -11.50
CA LEU A 490 -28.65 6.59 -10.12
C LEU A 490 -28.03 7.97 -9.86
N ARG A 491 -26.88 8.25 -10.47
CA ARG A 491 -26.16 9.54 -10.41
C ARG A 491 -25.07 9.65 -11.45
N GLY A 492 -24.59 10.87 -11.73
CA GLY A 492 -23.33 11.11 -12.45
C GLY A 492 -22.10 10.69 -11.64
N LEU A 493 -20.93 10.68 -12.26
CA LEU A 493 -19.64 10.46 -11.62
C LEU A 493 -18.92 11.77 -11.35
#